data_a61ad4659f92a59e7f36d32c68a819b5
#
_entry.id   a61ad4659f92a59e7f36d32c68a819b5
#
_cell.length_a   1.000
_cell.length_b   1.000
_cell.length_c   1.000
_cell.angle_alpha   90.00
_cell.angle_beta   90.00
_cell.angle_gamma   90.00
#
_symmetry.space_group_name_H-M   'P 1'
#
loop_
_entity.id
_entity.type
_entity.pdbx_description
1 polymer ?
#
loop_
_entity_poly.entity_id
_entity_poly.type
_entity_poly.pdbx_seq_one_letter_code
_entity_poly.pdbx_strand_id
1 'polypeptide(L)'
;VTEQRWNLVADIGGTNARFAALREGQLESEFEFYHSVEEYPQFSDLIIKLRDEIALATGFVGAPHSVCLAVACPADVEHISFTNSHWEFTKTHLLEWFDCQELVVINDFEAVAHGITELGADDCIKIGGGEPQAHKPVGILGAGTGLGMAALISHSDGYHVLDTEGGHADFAPVGQRQMDVLTCLRQNFKRVSLERVLSGKGIVNIYNAICQMEGTDPTLTTPPDVVTAALANSNPQALTALDTFCESMGAAAGNLALTLGARGGIYIAGGVVPRFSEFFVNSGFREKFEDKGRFASYLEPIPVYLVTRNNLGLLGAAKKLQNN
;
A
#
# COMPACT_ATOMS: atom_id res chain seq x y z
N VAL A 1 22.61 -21.05 28.38
CA VAL A 1 22.16 -20.68 27.05
C VAL A 1 21.23 -19.50 27.26
N THR A 2 21.68 -18.30 26.94
CA THR A 2 20.80 -17.10 26.93
C THR A 2 19.73 -17.38 25.89
N GLU A 3 18.48 -17.44 26.30
CA GLU A 3 17.32 -17.52 25.38
C GLU A 3 17.46 -16.35 24.42
N GLN A 4 17.58 -16.66 23.15
CA GLN A 4 17.74 -15.66 22.11
C GLN A 4 16.38 -15.02 21.87
N ARG A 5 16.22 -13.75 22.33
CA ARG A 5 15.00 -12.99 22.11
C ARG A 5 14.75 -12.80 20.61
N TRP A 6 13.54 -13.00 20.21
CA TRP A 6 13.09 -12.82 18.85
C TRP A 6 11.72 -12.11 18.80
N ASN A 7 11.45 -11.45 17.70
CA ASN A 7 10.24 -10.69 17.45
C ASN A 7 9.50 -11.27 16.24
N LEU A 8 8.19 -11.11 16.24
CA LEU A 8 7.32 -11.48 15.12
C LEU A 8 6.70 -10.23 14.53
N VAL A 9 6.79 -10.08 13.22
CA VAL A 9 6.08 -9.04 12.48
C VAL A 9 5.16 -9.66 11.45
N ALA A 10 4.03 -9.02 11.17
CA ALA A 10 3.08 -9.49 10.18
C ALA A 10 2.47 -8.35 9.37
N ASP A 11 2.14 -8.67 8.12
CA ASP A 11 1.34 -7.86 7.20
C ASP A 11 0.12 -8.70 6.80
N ILE A 12 -1.06 -8.33 7.33
CA ILE A 12 -2.30 -9.11 7.23
C ILE A 12 -3.31 -8.35 6.39
N GLY A 13 -3.45 -8.80 5.15
CA GLY A 13 -4.47 -8.33 4.23
C GLY A 13 -5.73 -9.19 4.24
N GLY A 14 -6.70 -8.85 3.40
CA GLY A 14 -7.95 -9.59 3.28
C GLY A 14 -7.81 -10.98 2.65
N THR A 15 -6.74 -11.26 1.92
CA THR A 15 -6.56 -12.51 1.16
C THR A 15 -5.32 -13.28 1.61
N ASN A 16 -4.27 -12.57 2.00
CA ASN A 16 -2.99 -13.14 2.38
C ASN A 16 -2.52 -12.56 3.71
N ALA A 17 -1.83 -13.38 4.49
CA ALA A 17 -1.10 -12.99 5.68
C ALA A 17 0.38 -13.34 5.49
N ARG A 18 1.26 -12.40 5.76
CA ARG A 18 2.71 -12.54 5.69
C ARG A 18 3.30 -12.32 7.05
N PHE A 19 4.27 -13.14 7.41
CA PHE A 19 4.94 -13.07 8.70
C PHE A 19 6.44 -13.10 8.50
N ALA A 20 7.18 -12.46 9.40
CA ALA A 20 8.63 -12.59 9.47
C ALA A 20 9.07 -12.73 10.93
N ALA A 21 9.95 -13.69 11.19
CA ALA A 21 10.56 -13.88 12.50
C ALA A 21 11.94 -13.23 12.53
N LEU A 22 12.16 -12.31 13.45
CA LEU A 22 13.32 -11.43 13.53
C LEU A 22 14.09 -11.65 14.84
N ARG A 23 15.40 -11.61 14.79
CA ARG A 23 16.19 -11.43 16.04
C ARG A 23 15.95 -10.02 16.57
N GLU A 24 15.99 -9.87 17.88
CA GLU A 24 15.87 -8.55 18.52
C GLU A 24 16.85 -7.55 17.88
N GLY A 25 16.34 -6.37 17.51
CA GLY A 25 17.12 -5.31 16.87
C GLY A 25 17.31 -5.43 15.35
N GLN A 26 16.88 -6.49 14.71
CA GLN A 26 16.89 -6.63 13.25
C GLN A 26 15.63 -6.05 12.62
N LEU A 27 15.78 -5.49 11.42
CA LEU A 27 14.67 -4.99 10.60
C LEU A 27 14.25 -5.99 9.51
N GLU A 28 15.15 -6.89 9.13
CA GLU A 28 14.94 -7.84 8.04
C GLU A 28 15.13 -9.27 8.55
N SER A 29 14.36 -10.18 7.99
CA SER A 29 14.44 -11.60 8.25
C SER A 29 14.78 -12.35 6.98
N GLU A 30 15.60 -13.40 7.13
CA GLU A 30 15.77 -14.42 6.09
C GLU A 30 14.59 -15.40 6.04
N PHE A 31 13.69 -15.35 7.04
CA PHE A 31 12.58 -16.27 7.21
C PHE A 31 11.26 -15.55 7.14
N GLU A 32 10.62 -15.65 5.99
CA GLU A 32 9.27 -15.14 5.75
C GLU A 32 8.31 -16.30 5.52
N PHE A 33 7.09 -16.15 6.03
CA PHE A 33 6.03 -17.16 5.96
C PHE A 33 4.81 -16.54 5.28
N TYR A 34 4.23 -17.26 4.31
CA TYR A 34 3.11 -16.79 3.50
C TYR A 34 1.94 -17.75 3.65
N HIS A 35 0.78 -17.23 4.03
CA HIS A 35 -0.44 -18.02 4.20
C HIS A 35 -1.62 -17.37 3.49
N SER A 36 -2.48 -18.19 2.87
CA SER A 36 -3.77 -17.74 2.38
C SER A 36 -4.77 -17.66 3.53
N VAL A 37 -5.50 -16.57 3.62
CA VAL A 37 -6.55 -16.38 4.63
C VAL A 37 -7.63 -17.46 4.52
N GLU A 38 -7.96 -17.89 3.31
CA GLU A 38 -9.00 -18.89 3.04
C GLU A 38 -8.65 -20.29 3.58
N GLU A 39 -7.37 -20.59 3.80
CA GLU A 39 -6.94 -21.91 4.30
C GLU A 39 -7.23 -22.09 5.80
N TYR A 40 -7.50 -21.00 6.52
CA TYR A 40 -7.66 -21.04 7.99
C TYR A 40 -8.99 -20.44 8.42
N PRO A 41 -9.94 -21.25 8.92
CA PRO A 41 -11.23 -20.78 9.42
C PRO A 41 -11.12 -19.77 10.58
N GLN A 42 -10.09 -19.94 11.43
CA GLN A 42 -9.77 -19.04 12.53
C GLN A 42 -8.31 -18.58 12.44
N PHE A 43 -8.06 -17.34 12.84
CA PHE A 43 -6.69 -16.81 12.89
C PHE A 43 -5.81 -17.58 13.91
N SER A 44 -6.41 -18.06 15.02
CA SER A 44 -5.73 -18.91 16.01
C SER A 44 -5.18 -20.19 15.42
N ASP A 45 -5.88 -20.80 14.44
CA ASP A 45 -5.41 -22.04 13.79
C ASP A 45 -4.11 -21.79 13.01
N LEU A 46 -4.04 -20.63 12.34
CA LEU A 46 -2.82 -20.22 11.66
C LEU A 46 -1.67 -19.99 12.64
N ILE A 47 -1.91 -19.36 13.80
CA ILE A 47 -0.86 -19.06 14.79
C ILE A 47 -0.24 -20.36 15.33
N ILE A 48 -1.04 -21.41 15.56
CA ILE A 48 -0.53 -22.72 16.01
C ILE A 48 0.44 -23.28 14.97
N LYS A 49 0.05 -23.29 13.70
CA LYS A 49 0.90 -23.80 12.62
C LYS A 49 2.14 -22.94 12.42
N LEU A 50 1.99 -21.62 12.46
CA LEU A 50 3.08 -20.66 12.29
C LEU A 50 4.19 -20.85 13.34
N ARG A 51 3.84 -21.14 14.59
CA ARG A 51 4.82 -21.44 15.65
C ARG A 51 5.71 -22.63 15.28
N ASP A 52 5.12 -23.70 14.77
CA ASP A 52 5.85 -24.90 14.38
C ASP A 52 6.76 -24.61 13.17
N GLU A 53 6.27 -23.86 12.17
CA GLU A 53 7.04 -23.45 11.00
C GLU A 53 8.23 -22.56 11.38
N ILE A 54 8.02 -21.57 12.26
CA ILE A 54 9.09 -20.69 12.77
C ILE A 54 10.14 -21.53 13.50
N ALA A 55 9.73 -22.38 14.44
CA ALA A 55 10.67 -23.20 15.20
C ALA A 55 11.51 -24.11 14.29
N LEU A 56 10.90 -24.70 13.28
CA LEU A 56 11.58 -25.57 12.31
C LEU A 56 12.58 -24.80 11.43
N ALA A 57 12.17 -23.61 10.93
CA ALA A 57 12.98 -22.85 9.98
C ALA A 57 14.11 -22.06 10.65
N THR A 58 13.86 -21.48 11.84
CA THR A 58 14.77 -20.55 12.49
C THR A 58 15.50 -21.13 13.70
N GLY A 59 14.96 -22.18 14.29
CA GLY A 59 15.39 -22.70 15.59
C GLY A 59 14.95 -21.82 16.77
N PHE A 60 14.12 -20.80 16.56
CA PHE A 60 13.54 -20.00 17.65
C PHE A 60 12.56 -20.84 18.45
N VAL A 61 12.70 -20.84 19.75
CA VAL A 61 11.84 -21.59 20.67
C VAL A 61 11.13 -20.64 21.62
N GLY A 62 9.95 -21.07 22.10
CA GLY A 62 9.14 -20.23 22.98
C GLY A 62 8.34 -19.14 22.25
N ALA A 63 7.78 -18.25 23.02
CA ALA A 63 7.00 -17.12 22.51
C ALA A 63 7.90 -16.01 21.97
N PRO A 64 7.43 -15.21 20.99
CA PRO A 64 8.13 -13.98 20.59
C PRO A 64 8.15 -12.98 21.76
N HIS A 65 9.22 -12.19 21.86
CA HIS A 65 9.29 -11.12 22.85
C HIS A 65 8.28 -10.03 22.53
N SER A 66 8.32 -9.52 21.32
CA SER A 66 7.40 -8.50 20.83
C SER A 66 6.75 -8.94 19.51
N VAL A 67 5.51 -8.53 19.31
CA VAL A 67 4.74 -8.80 18.08
C VAL A 67 4.22 -7.48 17.51
N CYS A 68 4.43 -7.23 16.22
CA CYS A 68 3.78 -6.14 15.49
C CYS A 68 2.95 -6.68 14.34
N LEU A 69 1.65 -6.42 14.35
CA LEU A 69 0.73 -6.78 13.28
C LEU A 69 0.30 -5.53 12.52
N ALA A 70 0.66 -5.45 11.24
CA ALA A 70 0.08 -4.51 10.31
C ALA A 70 -1.19 -5.11 9.72
N VAL A 71 -2.34 -4.44 9.89
CA VAL A 71 -3.66 -4.96 9.50
C VAL A 71 -4.36 -4.01 8.54
N ALA A 72 -5.01 -4.57 7.50
CA ALA A 72 -5.73 -3.81 6.47
C ALA A 72 -7.12 -3.35 6.98
N CYS A 73 -7.15 -2.70 8.14
CA CYS A 73 -8.33 -2.12 8.79
C CYS A 73 -7.89 -1.12 9.89
N PRO A 74 -8.81 -0.34 10.48
CA PRO A 74 -8.49 0.51 11.62
C PRO A 74 -7.91 -0.29 12.80
N ALA A 75 -6.79 0.18 13.35
CA ALA A 75 -6.00 -0.54 14.36
C ALA A 75 -6.06 0.07 15.77
N ASP A 76 -6.68 1.23 15.93
CA ASP A 76 -6.83 1.97 17.20
C ASP A 76 -7.95 1.44 18.12
N VAL A 77 -8.63 0.37 17.68
CA VAL A 77 -9.74 -0.27 18.38
C VAL A 77 -9.33 -1.60 19.02
N GLU A 78 -10.08 -2.05 20.04
CA GLU A 78 -9.85 -3.35 20.68
C GLU A 78 -10.27 -4.51 19.78
N HIS A 79 -11.40 -4.40 19.10
CA HIS A 79 -11.94 -5.43 18.21
C HIS A 79 -11.52 -5.17 16.77
N ILE A 80 -10.67 -6.01 16.23
CA ILE A 80 -10.15 -5.96 14.86
C ILE A 80 -11.06 -6.82 13.98
N SER A 81 -11.60 -6.23 12.92
CA SER A 81 -12.39 -6.92 11.91
C SER A 81 -12.05 -6.40 10.51
N PHE A 82 -11.90 -7.30 9.56
CA PHE A 82 -11.47 -6.96 8.20
C PHE A 82 -12.67 -6.82 7.27
N THR A 83 -12.67 -5.83 6.41
CA THR A 83 -13.72 -5.65 5.41
C THR A 83 -13.74 -6.76 4.36
N ASN A 84 -12.58 -7.34 4.04
CA ASN A 84 -12.40 -8.32 2.96
C ASN A 84 -11.84 -9.67 3.47
N SER A 85 -12.03 -9.99 4.75
CA SER A 85 -11.66 -11.28 5.35
C SER A 85 -12.73 -11.69 6.36
N HIS A 86 -12.82 -12.99 6.63
CA HIS A 86 -13.69 -13.54 7.65
C HIS A 86 -13.05 -13.55 9.06
N TRP A 87 -11.78 -13.17 9.15
CA TRP A 87 -11.10 -13.11 10.45
C TRP A 87 -11.56 -11.91 11.27
N GLU A 88 -11.78 -12.17 12.54
CA GLU A 88 -12.00 -11.17 13.56
C GLU A 88 -11.34 -11.62 14.86
N PHE A 89 -10.77 -10.70 15.60
CA PHE A 89 -10.12 -10.98 16.87
C PHE A 89 -9.99 -9.71 17.73
N THR A 90 -9.71 -9.88 19.00
CA THR A 90 -9.39 -8.77 19.90
C THR A 90 -7.89 -8.69 20.17
N LYS A 91 -7.39 -7.51 20.56
CA LYS A 91 -6.01 -7.37 21.02
C LYS A 91 -5.72 -8.27 22.22
N THR A 92 -6.70 -8.46 23.11
CA THR A 92 -6.61 -9.40 24.22
C THR A 92 -6.39 -10.83 23.74
N HIS A 93 -7.16 -11.31 22.75
CA HIS A 93 -6.94 -12.64 22.17
C HIS A 93 -5.55 -12.79 21.52
N LEU A 94 -5.07 -11.74 20.85
CA LEU A 94 -3.74 -11.76 20.23
C LEU A 94 -2.63 -11.91 21.28
N LEU A 95 -2.72 -11.20 22.41
CA LEU A 95 -1.78 -11.35 23.52
C LEU A 95 -1.76 -12.78 24.07
N GLU A 96 -2.95 -13.40 24.25
CA GLU A 96 -3.07 -14.79 24.70
C GLU A 96 -2.51 -15.78 23.67
N TRP A 97 -2.84 -15.60 22.39
CA TRP A 97 -2.41 -16.53 21.33
C TRP A 97 -0.92 -16.45 21.04
N PHE A 98 -0.32 -15.26 21.04
CA PHE A 98 1.12 -15.10 20.84
C PHE A 98 1.94 -15.35 22.10
N ASP A 99 1.34 -15.20 23.30
CA ASP A 99 2.02 -15.29 24.60
C ASP A 99 3.23 -14.34 24.69
N CYS A 100 3.10 -13.16 24.05
CA CYS A 100 4.17 -12.17 23.94
C CYS A 100 4.12 -11.15 25.08
N GLN A 101 5.27 -10.50 25.33
CA GLN A 101 5.35 -9.45 26.35
C GLN A 101 4.85 -8.11 25.84
N GLU A 102 4.98 -7.86 24.55
CA GLU A 102 4.60 -6.62 23.89
C GLU A 102 3.83 -6.92 22.59
N LEU A 103 2.67 -6.31 22.43
CA LEU A 103 1.86 -6.38 21.22
C LEU A 103 1.59 -4.97 20.68
N VAL A 104 1.93 -4.77 19.43
CA VAL A 104 1.61 -3.57 18.67
C VAL A 104 0.72 -3.97 17.49
N VAL A 105 -0.41 -3.30 17.31
CA VAL A 105 -1.26 -3.47 16.13
C VAL A 105 -1.37 -2.11 15.46
N ILE A 106 -1.01 -2.04 14.19
CA ILE A 106 -1.02 -0.81 13.38
C ILE A 106 -1.79 -1.04 12.08
N ASN A 107 -2.22 0.04 11.46
CA ASN A 107 -2.77 -0.04 10.11
C ASN A 107 -1.69 -0.47 9.11
N ASP A 108 -2.06 -1.19 8.03
CA ASP A 108 -1.13 -1.66 7.00
C ASP A 108 -0.39 -0.50 6.31
N PHE A 109 -1.06 0.63 6.10
CA PHE A 109 -0.44 1.81 5.50
C PHE A 109 0.41 2.63 6.50
N GLU A 110 0.12 2.55 7.80
CA GLU A 110 1.05 3.02 8.85
C GLU A 110 2.35 2.24 8.80
N ALA A 111 2.27 0.90 8.65
CA ALA A 111 3.45 0.07 8.46
C ALA A 111 4.23 0.45 7.19
N VAL A 112 3.54 0.62 6.05
CA VAL A 112 4.17 1.11 4.82
C VAL A 112 4.92 2.42 5.07
N ALA A 113 4.34 3.37 5.79
CA ALA A 113 4.97 4.65 6.09
C ALA A 113 6.23 4.51 6.95
N HIS A 114 6.21 3.65 7.97
CA HIS A 114 7.43 3.32 8.73
C HIS A 114 8.50 2.68 7.84
N GLY A 115 8.11 1.80 6.90
CA GLY A 115 9.02 1.16 5.95
C GLY A 115 9.70 2.15 5.00
N ILE A 116 9.01 3.21 4.59
CA ILE A 116 9.58 4.26 3.73
C ILE A 116 10.82 4.90 4.35
N THR A 117 10.91 5.02 5.67
CA THR A 117 12.07 5.62 6.34
C THR A 117 13.35 4.78 6.24
N GLU A 118 13.22 3.51 5.87
CA GLU A 118 14.32 2.54 5.81
C GLU A 118 14.75 2.22 4.36
N LEU A 119 14.15 2.88 3.35
CA LEU A 119 14.46 2.61 1.95
C LEU A 119 15.81 3.18 1.54
N GLY A 120 16.57 2.36 0.82
CA GLY A 120 17.78 2.76 0.12
C GLY A 120 17.52 3.22 -1.32
N ALA A 121 18.58 3.66 -1.99
CA ALA A 121 18.49 4.14 -3.37
C ALA A 121 18.01 3.05 -4.37
N ASP A 122 18.36 1.79 -4.12
CA ASP A 122 18.02 0.65 -4.99
C ASP A 122 16.58 0.16 -4.79
N ASP A 123 15.90 0.62 -3.72
CA ASP A 123 14.53 0.24 -3.40
C ASP A 123 13.47 1.06 -4.14
N CYS A 124 13.89 2.08 -4.91
CA CYS A 124 12.99 3.03 -5.55
C CYS A 124 13.45 3.42 -6.96
N ILE A 125 12.46 3.69 -7.83
CA ILE A 125 12.68 4.35 -9.12
C ILE A 125 12.24 5.80 -8.99
N LYS A 126 13.13 6.76 -9.24
CA LYS A 126 12.79 8.20 -9.23
C LYS A 126 12.02 8.58 -10.48
N ILE A 127 10.85 9.20 -10.31
CA ILE A 127 9.96 9.67 -11.40
C ILE A 127 9.98 11.20 -11.45
N GLY A 128 11.14 11.77 -11.74
CA GLY A 128 11.30 13.22 -11.87
C GLY A 128 11.39 13.96 -10.52
N GLY A 129 11.43 15.29 -10.62
CA GLY A 129 11.65 16.20 -9.48
C GLY A 129 13.13 16.38 -9.14
N GLY A 130 13.36 17.30 -8.20
CA GLY A 130 14.67 17.60 -7.62
C GLY A 130 15.06 16.66 -6.48
N GLU A 131 15.75 17.23 -5.48
CA GLU A 131 16.09 16.50 -4.25
C GLU A 131 15.05 16.75 -3.15
N PRO A 132 14.85 15.77 -2.24
CA PRO A 132 13.98 15.93 -1.10
C PRO A 132 14.39 17.12 -0.24
N GLN A 133 13.43 17.94 0.17
CA GLN A 133 13.71 19.01 1.12
C GLN A 133 13.68 18.45 2.55
N ALA A 134 14.79 18.62 3.27
CA ALA A 134 14.90 18.18 4.65
C ALA A 134 13.80 18.80 5.53
N HIS A 135 13.31 18.04 6.49
CA HIS A 135 12.30 18.45 7.47
C HIS A 135 10.95 18.89 6.84
N LYS A 136 10.67 18.47 5.62
CA LYS A 136 9.36 18.67 4.99
C LYS A 136 8.53 17.38 5.02
N PRO A 137 7.21 17.49 5.06
CA PRO A 137 6.35 16.31 4.98
C PRO A 137 6.65 15.47 3.75
N VAL A 138 6.46 14.16 3.89
CA VAL A 138 6.49 13.17 2.81
C VAL A 138 5.09 12.61 2.66
N GLY A 139 4.59 12.52 1.43
CA GLY A 139 3.30 11.87 1.15
C GLY A 139 3.50 10.46 0.61
N ILE A 140 2.60 9.57 0.97
CA ILE A 140 2.63 8.16 0.56
C ILE A 140 1.27 7.80 0.00
N LEU A 141 1.27 7.18 -1.19
CA LEU A 141 0.06 6.78 -1.90
C LEU A 141 0.30 5.39 -2.48
N GLY A 142 -0.57 4.43 -2.27
CA GLY A 142 -0.33 3.08 -2.74
C GLY A 142 -1.56 2.31 -3.16
N ALA A 143 -1.53 1.85 -4.42
CA ALA A 143 -2.55 1.01 -5.00
C ALA A 143 -2.27 -0.47 -4.72
N GLY A 144 -3.24 -1.13 -4.11
CA GLY A 144 -3.29 -2.55 -3.83
C GLY A 144 -4.67 -3.12 -4.16
N THR A 145 -5.23 -3.95 -3.29
CA THR A 145 -6.66 -4.32 -3.32
C THR A 145 -7.54 -3.08 -3.16
N GLY A 146 -7.14 -2.17 -2.28
CA GLY A 146 -7.66 -0.82 -2.11
C GLY A 146 -6.65 0.25 -2.48
N LEU A 147 -6.85 1.46 -1.93
CA LEU A 147 -5.96 2.60 -2.05
C LEU A 147 -5.62 3.13 -0.66
N GLY A 148 -4.37 2.93 -0.23
CA GLY A 148 -3.89 3.50 1.01
C GLY A 148 -3.24 4.87 0.80
N MET A 149 -3.31 5.72 1.82
CA MET A 149 -2.62 7.00 1.91
C MET A 149 -2.10 7.23 3.32
N ALA A 150 -0.90 7.75 3.42
CA ALA A 150 -0.30 8.16 4.68
C ALA A 150 0.65 9.34 4.47
N ALA A 151 1.13 9.92 5.55
CA ALA A 151 2.19 10.92 5.49
C ALA A 151 3.22 10.71 6.61
N LEU A 152 4.45 11.16 6.33
CA LEU A 152 5.49 11.31 7.35
C LEU A 152 5.65 12.80 7.64
N ILE A 153 5.45 13.15 8.89
CA ILE A 153 5.64 14.53 9.37
C ILE A 153 6.95 14.59 10.14
N SER A 154 7.87 15.42 9.68
CA SER A 154 9.18 15.58 10.33
C SER A 154 9.04 16.12 11.75
N HIS A 155 9.74 15.49 12.68
CA HIS A 155 9.86 15.90 14.08
C HIS A 155 11.34 15.97 14.48
N SER A 156 11.66 16.52 15.66
CA SER A 156 13.05 16.63 16.18
C SER A 156 13.75 15.27 16.25
N ASP A 157 13.01 14.21 16.54
CA ASP A 157 13.53 12.87 16.81
C ASP A 157 13.26 11.89 15.65
N GLY A 158 12.93 12.40 14.46
CA GLY A 158 12.63 11.57 13.29
C GLY A 158 11.32 11.96 12.58
N TYR A 159 10.48 11.00 12.31
CA TYR A 159 9.19 11.18 11.67
C TYR A 159 8.05 10.65 12.52
N HIS A 160 6.98 11.41 12.59
CA HIS A 160 5.67 10.95 13.04
C HIS A 160 4.86 10.49 11.84
N VAL A 161 4.29 9.30 11.90
CA VAL A 161 3.37 8.79 10.87
C VAL A 161 2.00 9.40 11.10
N LEU A 162 1.43 9.97 10.04
CA LEU A 162 0.02 10.35 9.97
C LEU A 162 -0.68 9.32 9.09
N ASP A 163 -1.39 8.40 9.70
CA ASP A 163 -2.30 7.46 9.04
C ASP A 163 -3.56 8.17 8.59
N THR A 164 -4.09 7.81 7.44
CA THR A 164 -5.27 8.45 6.85
C THR A 164 -6.10 7.48 6.05
N GLU A 165 -7.38 7.81 5.89
CA GLU A 165 -8.32 7.16 4.97
C GLU A 165 -8.49 7.97 3.67
N GLY A 166 -7.40 8.60 3.21
CA GLY A 166 -7.41 9.47 2.03
C GLY A 166 -7.81 8.77 0.73
N GLY A 167 -7.64 7.44 0.63
CA GLY A 167 -8.13 6.65 -0.50
C GLY A 167 -9.64 6.73 -0.69
N HIS A 168 -10.38 7.02 0.37
CA HIS A 168 -11.83 7.20 0.34
C HIS A 168 -12.28 8.64 0.02
N ALA A 169 -11.36 9.58 -0.22
CA ALA A 169 -11.71 10.89 -0.73
C ALA A 169 -12.34 10.79 -2.14
N ASP A 170 -13.09 11.82 -2.54
CA ASP A 170 -13.78 11.81 -3.84
C ASP A 170 -12.78 11.81 -5.00
N PHE A 171 -13.06 11.03 -6.04
CA PHE A 171 -12.32 11.11 -7.29
C PHE A 171 -12.56 12.47 -7.96
N ALA A 172 -11.50 13.21 -8.19
CA ALA A 172 -11.50 14.50 -8.85
C ALA A 172 -10.96 14.35 -10.29
N PRO A 173 -11.80 14.17 -11.30
CA PRO A 173 -11.41 13.94 -12.67
C PRO A 173 -10.74 15.17 -13.28
N VAL A 174 -9.71 14.96 -14.09
CA VAL A 174 -9.01 15.98 -14.87
C VAL A 174 -9.13 15.67 -16.37
N GLY A 175 -9.70 16.61 -17.12
CA GLY A 175 -9.96 16.45 -18.54
C GLY A 175 -11.19 15.59 -18.87
N GLN A 176 -11.57 15.59 -20.15
CA GLN A 176 -12.85 15.02 -20.58
C GLN A 176 -12.92 13.51 -20.35
N ARG A 177 -11.85 12.75 -20.70
CA ARG A 177 -11.84 11.28 -20.55
C ARG A 177 -12.11 10.85 -19.10
N GLN A 178 -11.50 11.48 -18.13
CA GLN A 178 -11.73 11.14 -16.72
C GLN A 178 -13.13 11.56 -16.23
N MET A 179 -13.69 12.66 -16.75
CA MET A 179 -15.08 13.06 -16.48
C MET A 179 -16.09 12.04 -17.04
N ASP A 180 -15.84 11.52 -18.23
CA ASP A 180 -16.69 10.50 -18.86
C ASP A 180 -16.58 9.17 -18.09
N VAL A 181 -15.38 8.77 -17.68
CA VAL A 181 -15.16 7.62 -16.79
C VAL A 181 -15.95 7.79 -15.49
N LEU A 182 -15.85 8.96 -14.82
CA LEU A 182 -16.63 9.24 -13.60
C LEU A 182 -18.14 9.10 -13.87
N THR A 183 -18.63 9.59 -15.02
CA THR A 183 -20.04 9.51 -15.40
C THR A 183 -20.49 8.06 -15.55
N CYS A 184 -19.70 7.20 -16.20
CA CYS A 184 -19.97 5.76 -16.30
C CYS A 184 -19.96 5.08 -14.92
N LEU A 185 -18.96 5.37 -14.08
CA LEU A 185 -18.85 4.77 -12.76
C LEU A 185 -20.03 5.13 -11.83
N ARG A 186 -20.56 6.34 -11.94
CA ARG A 186 -21.73 6.79 -11.15
C ARG A 186 -23.02 6.03 -11.47
N GLN A 187 -23.08 5.27 -12.55
CA GLN A 187 -24.21 4.38 -12.81
C GLN A 187 -24.24 3.18 -11.86
N ASN A 188 -23.04 2.74 -11.40
CA ASN A 188 -22.87 1.58 -10.54
C ASN A 188 -22.55 1.95 -9.07
N PHE A 189 -22.00 3.15 -8.85
CA PHE A 189 -21.58 3.63 -7.54
C PHE A 189 -22.28 4.94 -7.20
N LYS A 190 -22.97 4.98 -6.07
CA LYS A 190 -23.59 6.22 -5.58
C LYS A 190 -22.56 7.36 -5.42
N ARG A 191 -21.34 6.99 -5.01
CA ARG A 191 -20.19 7.86 -4.83
C ARG A 191 -18.94 7.16 -5.38
N VAL A 192 -18.09 7.90 -6.09
CA VAL A 192 -16.84 7.39 -6.65
C VAL A 192 -15.69 7.98 -5.85
N SER A 193 -15.05 7.15 -5.01
CA SER A 193 -13.83 7.50 -4.31
C SER A 193 -12.59 7.31 -5.20
N LEU A 194 -11.46 7.86 -4.77
CA LEU A 194 -10.17 7.62 -5.42
C LEU A 194 -9.88 6.12 -5.54
N GLU A 195 -10.16 5.32 -4.52
CA GLU A 195 -9.98 3.86 -4.53
C GLU A 195 -10.76 3.16 -5.65
N ARG A 196 -11.96 3.65 -6.02
CA ARG A 196 -12.74 3.09 -7.13
C ARG A 196 -12.07 3.21 -8.49
N VAL A 197 -11.05 4.06 -8.58
CA VAL A 197 -10.24 4.34 -9.77
C VAL A 197 -8.80 3.85 -9.58
N LEU A 198 -8.22 4.07 -8.41
CA LEU A 198 -6.79 3.87 -8.12
C LEU A 198 -6.54 2.62 -7.26
N SER A 199 -7.05 1.49 -7.70
CA SER A 199 -6.79 0.18 -7.08
C SER A 199 -6.72 -0.89 -8.18
N GLY A 200 -6.40 -2.14 -7.82
CA GLY A 200 -6.50 -3.24 -8.77
C GLY A 200 -7.88 -3.32 -9.41
N LYS A 201 -8.94 -3.33 -8.58
CA LYS A 201 -10.33 -3.27 -9.07
C LYS A 201 -10.62 -1.99 -9.85
N GLY A 202 -9.96 -0.88 -9.51
CA GLY A 202 -10.08 0.41 -10.20
C GLY A 202 -9.64 0.34 -11.66
N ILE A 203 -8.57 -0.40 -11.96
CA ILE A 203 -8.12 -0.63 -13.35
C ILE A 203 -9.25 -1.28 -14.19
N VAL A 204 -9.93 -2.31 -13.63
CA VAL A 204 -11.06 -2.98 -14.31
C VAL A 204 -12.25 -2.03 -14.42
N ASN A 205 -12.53 -1.23 -13.41
CA ASN A 205 -13.60 -0.23 -13.44
C ASN A 205 -13.38 0.78 -14.57
N ILE A 206 -12.16 1.30 -14.72
CA ILE A 206 -11.82 2.22 -15.82
C ILE A 206 -11.95 1.51 -17.16
N TYR A 207 -11.43 0.28 -17.29
CA TYR A 207 -11.53 -0.52 -18.52
C TYR A 207 -12.99 -0.70 -18.96
N ASN A 208 -13.86 -1.10 -18.03
CA ASN A 208 -15.28 -1.27 -18.32
C ASN A 208 -15.95 0.05 -18.74
N ALA A 209 -15.57 1.17 -18.07
CA ALA A 209 -16.08 2.48 -18.46
C ALA A 209 -15.62 2.89 -19.86
N ILE A 210 -14.36 2.65 -20.24
CA ILE A 210 -13.85 2.90 -21.59
C ILE A 210 -14.58 2.05 -22.63
N CYS A 211 -14.76 0.75 -22.37
CA CYS A 211 -15.54 -0.12 -23.26
C CYS A 211 -16.98 0.41 -23.47
N GLN A 212 -17.63 0.83 -22.39
CA GLN A 212 -18.98 1.40 -22.47
C GLN A 212 -19.02 2.69 -23.30
N MET A 213 -18.04 3.58 -23.13
CA MET A 213 -17.94 4.84 -23.90
C MET A 213 -17.74 4.58 -25.39
N GLU A 214 -17.02 3.53 -25.75
CA GLU A 214 -16.72 3.15 -27.14
C GLU A 214 -17.74 2.17 -27.75
N GLY A 215 -18.74 1.73 -26.97
CA GLY A 215 -19.78 0.78 -27.43
C GLY A 215 -19.22 -0.61 -27.70
N THR A 216 -18.19 -1.03 -26.98
CA THR A 216 -17.57 -2.36 -27.08
C THR A 216 -17.88 -3.18 -25.83
N ASP A 217 -17.95 -4.52 -25.96
CA ASP A 217 -18.14 -5.41 -24.83
C ASP A 217 -16.84 -5.62 -24.04
N PRO A 218 -16.85 -5.49 -22.71
CA PRO A 218 -15.68 -5.77 -21.90
C PRO A 218 -15.42 -7.29 -21.85
N THR A 219 -14.23 -7.70 -22.29
CA THR A 219 -13.81 -9.11 -22.33
C THR A 219 -12.79 -9.48 -21.25
N LEU A 220 -12.18 -8.49 -20.60
CA LEU A 220 -11.17 -8.65 -19.56
C LEU A 220 -11.82 -8.38 -18.20
N THR A 221 -11.67 -9.31 -17.26
CA THR A 221 -12.40 -9.25 -15.97
C THR A 221 -11.50 -9.10 -14.75
N THR A 222 -10.20 -9.32 -14.91
CA THR A 222 -9.25 -9.20 -13.81
C THR A 222 -8.21 -8.10 -14.06
N PRO A 223 -7.68 -7.47 -13.01
CA PRO A 223 -6.63 -6.47 -13.16
C PRO A 223 -5.39 -6.97 -13.91
N PRO A 224 -4.87 -8.20 -13.65
CA PRO A 224 -3.76 -8.75 -14.42
C PRO A 224 -4.06 -8.89 -15.91
N ASP A 225 -5.29 -9.29 -16.29
CA ASP A 225 -5.67 -9.44 -17.71
C ASP A 225 -5.62 -8.09 -18.42
N VAL A 226 -6.20 -7.04 -17.80
CA VAL A 226 -6.20 -5.68 -18.36
C VAL A 226 -4.77 -5.17 -18.51
N VAL A 227 -3.94 -5.30 -17.47
CA VAL A 227 -2.54 -4.87 -17.51
C VAL A 227 -1.77 -5.62 -18.58
N THR A 228 -1.90 -6.96 -18.65
CA THR A 228 -1.22 -7.79 -19.65
C THR A 228 -1.61 -7.39 -21.08
N ALA A 229 -2.90 -7.21 -21.33
CA ALA A 229 -3.41 -6.81 -22.65
C ALA A 229 -2.94 -5.39 -23.04
N ALA A 230 -2.89 -4.45 -22.09
CA ALA A 230 -2.37 -3.10 -22.29
C ALA A 230 -0.87 -3.12 -22.65
N LEU A 231 -0.05 -3.82 -21.86
CA LEU A 231 1.39 -3.92 -22.09
C LEU A 231 1.75 -4.63 -23.41
N ALA A 232 0.96 -5.63 -23.80
CA ALA A 232 1.11 -6.31 -25.09
C ALA A 232 0.55 -5.50 -26.27
N ASN A 233 -0.07 -4.33 -26.03
CA ASN A 233 -0.78 -3.52 -27.03
C ASN A 233 -1.80 -4.34 -27.85
N SER A 234 -2.44 -5.34 -27.20
CA SER A 234 -3.37 -6.26 -27.84
C SER A 234 -4.85 -5.84 -27.69
N ASN A 235 -5.13 -4.87 -26.81
CA ASN A 235 -6.47 -4.35 -26.56
C ASN A 235 -6.38 -2.82 -26.34
N PRO A 236 -6.87 -1.99 -27.29
CA PRO A 236 -6.80 -0.53 -27.20
C PRO A 236 -7.51 0.05 -25.96
N GLN A 237 -8.65 -0.54 -25.55
CA GLN A 237 -9.39 -0.08 -24.37
C GLN A 237 -8.62 -0.36 -23.09
N ALA A 238 -7.90 -1.49 -23.01
CA ALA A 238 -7.02 -1.82 -21.88
C ALA A 238 -5.83 -0.85 -21.80
N LEU A 239 -5.23 -0.50 -22.94
CA LEU A 239 -4.16 0.51 -22.98
C LEU A 239 -4.67 1.87 -22.50
N THR A 240 -5.80 2.34 -23.03
CA THR A 240 -6.43 3.59 -22.61
C THR A 240 -6.81 3.57 -21.13
N ALA A 241 -7.24 2.43 -20.59
CA ALA A 241 -7.55 2.28 -19.17
C ALA A 241 -6.30 2.40 -18.30
N LEU A 242 -5.19 1.78 -18.69
CA LEU A 242 -3.94 1.84 -17.95
C LEU A 242 -3.33 3.27 -17.98
N ASP A 243 -3.39 3.95 -19.12
CA ASP A 243 -3.02 5.38 -19.23
C ASP A 243 -3.87 6.24 -18.31
N THR A 244 -5.19 6.05 -18.32
CA THR A 244 -6.11 6.81 -17.47
C THR A 244 -5.85 6.56 -15.98
N PHE A 245 -5.51 5.34 -15.60
CA PHE A 245 -5.09 5.01 -14.24
C PHE A 245 -3.83 5.77 -13.84
N CYS A 246 -2.79 5.75 -14.68
CA CYS A 246 -1.52 6.44 -14.41
C CYS A 246 -1.70 7.95 -14.30
N GLU A 247 -2.46 8.57 -15.21
CA GLU A 247 -2.78 10.00 -15.18
C GLU A 247 -3.57 10.38 -13.92
N SER A 248 -4.56 9.57 -13.55
CA SER A 248 -5.37 9.79 -12.33
C SER A 248 -4.53 9.64 -11.07
N MET A 249 -3.59 8.70 -11.04
CA MET A 249 -2.64 8.53 -9.95
C MET A 249 -1.73 9.77 -9.81
N GLY A 250 -1.25 10.31 -10.94
CA GLY A 250 -0.47 11.56 -10.96
C GLY A 250 -1.26 12.73 -10.40
N ALA A 251 -2.50 12.90 -10.83
CA ALA A 251 -3.38 13.97 -10.34
C ALA A 251 -3.63 13.85 -8.82
N ALA A 252 -3.89 12.63 -8.31
CA ALA A 252 -4.10 12.36 -6.89
C ALA A 252 -2.82 12.60 -6.06
N ALA A 253 -1.66 12.14 -6.54
CA ALA A 253 -0.37 12.36 -5.90
C ALA A 253 -0.02 13.85 -5.82
N GLY A 254 -0.30 14.63 -6.88
CA GLY A 254 -0.13 16.08 -6.88
C GLY A 254 -1.08 16.79 -5.90
N ASN A 255 -2.33 16.30 -5.75
CA ASN A 255 -3.26 16.83 -4.76
C ASN A 255 -2.76 16.55 -3.33
N LEU A 256 -2.25 15.35 -3.07
CA LEU A 256 -1.66 14.97 -1.79
C LEU A 256 -0.44 15.86 -1.48
N ALA A 257 0.44 16.08 -2.47
CA ALA A 257 1.61 16.95 -2.32
C ALA A 257 1.23 18.38 -1.94
N LEU A 258 0.20 18.94 -2.58
CA LEU A 258 -0.31 20.28 -2.27
C LEU A 258 -0.94 20.35 -0.87
N THR A 259 -1.76 19.35 -0.51
CA THR A 259 -2.49 19.29 0.76
C THR A 259 -1.54 19.21 1.96
N LEU A 260 -0.49 18.40 1.85
CA LEU A 260 0.48 18.17 2.92
C LEU A 260 1.64 19.17 2.89
N GLY A 261 1.85 19.88 1.78
CA GLY A 261 3.10 20.59 1.55
C GLY A 261 4.29 19.63 1.44
N ALA A 262 4.11 18.46 0.81
CA ALA A 262 5.01 17.32 0.83
C ALA A 262 6.28 17.55 -0.02
N ARG A 263 7.06 18.56 0.33
CA ARG A 263 8.33 18.90 -0.34
C ARG A 263 9.47 17.94 0.05
N GLY A 264 9.26 17.06 1.00
CA GLY A 264 10.13 15.92 1.30
C GLY A 264 10.04 14.80 0.27
N GLY A 265 9.01 14.83 -0.59
CA GLY A 265 8.79 13.86 -1.66
C GLY A 265 7.45 13.15 -1.58
N ILE A 266 7.13 12.45 -2.66
CA ILE A 266 5.97 11.56 -2.75
C ILE A 266 6.47 10.15 -3.07
N TYR A 267 5.96 9.16 -2.36
CA TYR A 267 6.25 7.74 -2.58
C TYR A 267 4.99 7.03 -3.08
N ILE A 268 5.13 6.39 -4.24
CA ILE A 268 4.11 5.51 -4.81
C ILE A 268 4.44 4.08 -4.40
N ALA A 269 3.64 3.55 -3.49
CA ALA A 269 3.79 2.22 -2.91
C ALA A 269 2.67 1.27 -3.39
N GLY A 270 2.56 0.10 -2.75
CA GLY A 270 1.55 -0.91 -3.05
C GLY A 270 1.91 -1.85 -4.20
N GLY A 271 1.22 -2.98 -4.26
CA GLY A 271 1.59 -4.10 -5.14
C GLY A 271 1.07 -4.02 -6.58
N VAL A 272 0.33 -2.97 -6.96
CA VAL A 272 -0.25 -2.85 -8.30
C VAL A 272 0.74 -2.23 -9.29
N VAL A 273 1.26 -1.04 -9.00
CA VAL A 273 2.10 -0.25 -9.92
C VAL A 273 3.44 -0.95 -10.24
N PRO A 274 4.14 -1.63 -9.31
CA PRO A 274 5.40 -2.32 -9.64
C PRO A 274 5.27 -3.38 -10.74
N ARG A 275 4.07 -3.92 -10.99
CA ARG A 275 3.82 -4.92 -12.03
C ARG A 275 3.93 -4.37 -13.45
N PHE A 276 3.89 -3.04 -13.62
CA PHE A 276 4.04 -2.33 -14.88
C PHE A 276 4.90 -1.07 -14.72
N SER A 277 5.95 -1.15 -13.92
CA SER A 277 6.82 -0.04 -13.53
C SER A 277 7.39 0.73 -14.71
N GLU A 278 7.87 0.04 -15.76
CA GLU A 278 8.40 0.68 -16.97
C GLU A 278 7.33 1.51 -17.71
N PHE A 279 6.12 0.96 -17.84
CA PHE A 279 4.99 1.68 -18.42
C PHE A 279 4.63 2.91 -17.57
N PHE A 280 4.56 2.74 -16.25
CA PHE A 280 4.20 3.80 -15.30
C PHE A 280 5.17 4.97 -15.34
N VAL A 281 6.47 4.71 -15.34
CA VAL A 281 7.53 5.74 -15.41
C VAL A 281 7.43 6.56 -16.69
N ASN A 282 7.06 5.92 -17.80
CA ASN A 282 6.95 6.58 -19.12
C ASN A 282 5.53 7.10 -19.44
N SER A 283 4.58 6.96 -18.51
CA SER A 283 3.19 7.40 -18.69
C SER A 283 2.98 8.89 -18.43
N GLY A 284 1.75 9.36 -18.60
CA GLY A 284 1.31 10.71 -18.24
C GLY A 284 1.28 11.01 -16.73
N PHE A 285 1.76 10.10 -15.85
CA PHE A 285 1.74 10.28 -14.40
C PHE A 285 2.40 11.60 -13.98
N ARG A 286 3.67 11.83 -14.40
CA ARG A 286 4.44 13.00 -13.96
C ARG A 286 3.83 14.30 -14.49
N GLU A 287 3.36 14.31 -15.72
CA GLU A 287 2.66 15.45 -16.31
C GLU A 287 1.43 15.82 -15.46
N LYS A 288 0.60 14.86 -15.08
CA LYS A 288 -0.62 15.10 -14.28
C LYS A 288 -0.33 15.40 -12.82
N PHE A 289 0.80 14.95 -12.29
CA PHE A 289 1.29 15.38 -10.97
C PHE A 289 1.58 16.88 -10.95
N GLU A 290 2.24 17.41 -11.99
CA GLU A 290 2.63 18.81 -12.10
C GLU A 290 1.50 19.72 -12.62
N ASP A 291 0.49 19.16 -13.30
CA ASP A 291 -0.64 19.91 -13.88
C ASP A 291 -1.55 20.48 -12.78
N LYS A 292 -1.06 21.51 -12.10
CA LYS A 292 -1.75 22.22 -11.01
C LYS A 292 -1.86 23.74 -11.29
N GLY A 293 -1.96 24.10 -12.58
CA GLY A 293 -2.11 25.49 -13.02
C GLY A 293 -0.98 26.37 -12.48
N ARG A 294 -1.34 27.46 -11.77
CA ARG A 294 -0.33 28.38 -11.21
C ARG A 294 0.61 27.75 -10.17
N PHE A 295 0.30 26.56 -9.65
CA PHE A 295 1.14 25.82 -8.72
C PHE A 295 2.02 24.77 -9.39
N ALA A 296 2.09 24.68 -10.72
CA ALA A 296 2.97 23.75 -11.42
C ALA A 296 4.43 23.90 -10.98
N SER A 297 4.96 25.12 -10.90
CA SER A 297 6.32 25.43 -10.43
C SER A 297 6.57 25.05 -8.96
N TYR A 298 5.52 24.87 -8.15
CA TYR A 298 5.65 24.35 -6.79
C TYR A 298 5.82 22.82 -6.79
N LEU A 299 5.15 22.12 -7.70
CA LEU A 299 5.19 20.65 -7.81
C LEU A 299 6.43 20.15 -8.56
N GLU A 300 6.87 20.87 -9.59
CA GLU A 300 8.02 20.50 -10.45
C GLU A 300 9.27 20.05 -9.67
N PRO A 301 9.73 20.76 -8.59
CA PRO A 301 10.90 20.34 -7.85
C PRO A 301 10.65 19.20 -6.84
N ILE A 302 9.40 18.79 -6.61
CA ILE A 302 9.09 17.73 -5.65
C ILE A 302 9.46 16.37 -6.25
N PRO A 303 10.37 15.61 -5.63
CA PRO A 303 10.71 14.27 -6.12
C PRO A 303 9.55 13.30 -5.88
N VAL A 304 9.35 12.42 -6.87
CA VAL A 304 8.43 11.29 -6.74
C VAL A 304 9.21 10.00 -6.92
N TYR A 305 8.92 9.03 -6.09
CA TYR A 305 9.56 7.72 -6.07
C TYR A 305 8.53 6.62 -6.22
N LEU A 306 8.75 5.70 -7.15
CA LEU A 306 8.04 4.42 -7.20
C LEU A 306 8.82 3.42 -6.34
N VAL A 307 8.21 2.91 -5.30
CA VAL A 307 8.80 1.87 -4.45
C VAL A 307 8.75 0.54 -5.18
N THR A 308 9.91 -0.09 -5.33
CA THR A 308 10.05 -1.41 -5.96
C THR A 308 10.35 -2.52 -4.97
N ARG A 309 10.69 -2.15 -3.73
CA ARG A 309 10.95 -3.09 -2.65
C ARG A 309 9.70 -3.87 -2.29
N ASN A 310 9.86 -5.19 -2.21
CA ASN A 310 8.83 -6.10 -1.71
C ASN A 310 8.76 -6.04 -0.17
N ASN A 311 7.61 -6.48 0.39
CA ASN A 311 7.44 -6.69 1.83
C ASN A 311 7.65 -5.42 2.70
N LEU A 312 7.32 -4.25 2.13
CA LEU A 312 7.46 -2.96 2.81
C LEU A 312 6.66 -2.90 4.11
N GLY A 313 5.49 -3.54 4.18
CA GLY A 313 4.68 -3.65 5.40
C GLY A 313 5.42 -4.40 6.52
N LEU A 314 6.11 -5.50 6.21
CA LEU A 314 6.91 -6.25 7.19
C LEU A 314 8.10 -5.41 7.71
N LEU A 315 8.81 -4.72 6.80
CA LEU A 315 9.89 -3.82 7.16
C LEU A 315 9.41 -2.71 8.10
N GLY A 316 8.27 -2.12 7.78
CA GLY A 316 7.70 -1.05 8.60
C GLY A 316 7.17 -1.53 9.95
N ALA A 317 6.58 -2.72 10.02
CA ALA A 317 6.19 -3.34 11.28
C ALA A 317 7.43 -3.62 12.17
N ALA A 318 8.55 -4.06 11.58
CA ALA A 318 9.81 -4.22 12.28
C ALA A 318 10.36 -2.88 12.79
N LYS A 319 10.31 -1.83 11.95
CA LYS A 319 10.73 -0.48 12.33
C LYS A 319 9.88 0.09 13.46
N LYS A 320 8.58 -0.16 13.45
CA LYS A 320 7.67 0.26 14.54
C LYS A 320 8.08 -0.33 15.88
N LEU A 321 8.45 -1.62 15.92
CA LEU A 321 8.94 -2.27 17.16
C LEU A 321 10.24 -1.67 17.68
N GLN A 322 11.12 -1.14 16.81
CA GLN A 322 12.35 -0.50 17.25
C GLN A 322 12.12 0.90 17.85
N ASN A 323 11.02 1.55 17.49
CA ASN A 323 10.70 2.91 17.91
C ASN A 323 9.79 2.94 19.17
N ASN A 324 9.34 1.81 19.67
CA ASN A 324 8.59 1.66 20.91
C ASN A 324 9.55 1.40 22.08
#